data_88c5de8022b8dbc47eaa31c557c33263
#
_entry.id   88c5de8022b8dbc47eaa31c557c33263
#
_cell.length_a   1.000
_cell.length_b   1.000
_cell.length_c   1.000
_cell.angle_alpha   90.00
_cell.angle_beta   90.00
_cell.angle_gamma   90.00
#
_symmetry.space_group_name_H-M   'P 1'
#
loop_
_entity.id
_entity.type
_entity.pdbx_description
1 polymer ?
#
loop_
_entity_poly.entity_id
_entity_poly.type
_entity_poly.pdbx_seq_one_letter_code
_entity_poly.pdbx_strand_id
1 'polypeptide(L)'
;MWLQQRLKGLPGLLSSSWARRVLVGLLLFLIFYWYLSSDGLLRFLGMSRESGGAAGVCLKTDLHRWVSLVDRGEGVVLTPQTKETVPFVVGNGHFLVDVDSNKLWVASSSQPGSAPVHQTDYGPIARLQVPGTSSEARGMMLWYRKGSVLSSRCILTASSHDCIVIREEFVAHRRRPNVYLQRIHISNPTDRPVSIDLATESPSFRSAVEKMEEKEFVLSXMHLKNLFLILIPKFLCFFTGVEIRKITDAHTPSSRTVNNTLYYILSTSTAPLLDQSLTAEEQERLESSLNYADHCFSGHATMHAENLWPERLTNVAQILQLVNLWNLTFQKRGCKVLVAAGTHGMMQGMVLSFGGLQFTENHLQFQADPDVLHNSYSLRGIHYNKDLINLAVLQDAEGKPFLHVSVKPQEKPVKLYACEAGCMNEPVELTSELRGHTFPVMVTQPITPLLYISTDLTHLQDLRHTMHVKAILAHEDHMAKQYPGLPFLFWFSVASLITLFHLFLFKLIYNEYCGPGAKPLFRSKV
;
A
#
# COMPACT_ATOMS: atom_id res chain seq x y z
N MET A 1 -34.14 27.28 -25.67
CA MET A 1 -34.70 27.93 -26.84
C MET A 1 -33.65 28.50 -27.79
N TRP A 2 -32.57 29.14 -27.30
CA TRP A 2 -31.51 29.73 -28.14
C TRP A 2 -30.66 28.70 -28.89
N LEU A 3 -30.35 27.55 -28.27
CA LEU A 3 -29.57 26.47 -28.88
C LEU A 3 -30.34 25.67 -29.97
N GLN A 4 -31.67 25.59 -29.86
CA GLN A 4 -32.50 24.89 -30.85
C GLN A 4 -32.67 25.66 -32.16
N GLN A 5 -32.58 27.01 -32.11
CA GLN A 5 -32.67 27.84 -33.32
C GLN A 5 -31.38 27.80 -34.16
N ARG A 6 -30.21 27.60 -33.53
CA ARG A 6 -28.96 27.52 -34.28
C ARG A 6 -28.72 26.15 -34.95
N LEU A 7 -29.36 25.10 -34.42
CA LEU A 7 -29.22 23.77 -35.01
C LEU A 7 -30.06 23.55 -36.28
N LYS A 8 -31.06 24.40 -36.56
CA LYS A 8 -31.89 24.30 -37.75
C LYS A 8 -31.17 24.71 -39.05
N GLY A 9 -30.01 25.36 -38.94
CA GLY A 9 -29.22 25.76 -40.13
C GLY A 9 -28.17 24.74 -40.57
N LEU A 10 -27.92 23.70 -39.78
CA LEU A 10 -26.89 22.70 -40.08
C LEU A 10 -27.18 21.77 -41.28
N PRO A 11 -28.42 21.36 -41.57
CA PRO A 11 -28.65 20.49 -42.72
C PRO A 11 -28.31 21.11 -44.09
N GLY A 12 -28.40 22.45 -44.19
CA GLY A 12 -28.06 23.15 -45.45
C GLY A 12 -26.56 23.23 -45.73
N LEU A 13 -25.75 23.31 -44.69
CA LEU A 13 -24.30 23.32 -44.82
C LEU A 13 -23.74 21.95 -45.23
N LEU A 14 -24.37 20.86 -44.78
CA LEU A 14 -23.95 19.49 -45.11
C LEU A 14 -24.38 19.04 -46.52
N SER A 15 -25.29 19.76 -47.18
CA SER A 15 -25.71 19.44 -48.55
C SER A 15 -24.74 19.92 -49.62
N SER A 16 -23.89 20.91 -49.29
CA SER A 16 -22.87 21.41 -50.22
C SER A 16 -21.69 20.43 -50.32
N SER A 17 -21.35 20.02 -51.52
CA SER A 17 -20.20 19.14 -51.79
C SER A 17 -18.87 19.74 -51.29
N TRP A 18 -18.76 21.05 -51.32
CA TRP A 18 -17.61 21.79 -50.85
C TRP A 18 -17.49 21.72 -49.31
N ALA A 19 -18.58 21.94 -48.60
CA ALA A 19 -18.64 21.91 -47.15
C ALA A 19 -18.28 20.52 -46.60
N ARG A 20 -18.74 19.44 -47.25
CA ARG A 20 -18.37 18.07 -46.91
C ARG A 20 -16.86 17.82 -47.07
N ARG A 21 -16.27 18.32 -48.17
CA ARG A 21 -14.82 18.18 -48.41
C ARG A 21 -13.99 18.92 -47.33
N VAL A 22 -14.43 20.14 -46.95
CA VAL A 22 -13.79 20.93 -45.89
C VAL A 22 -13.91 20.21 -44.54
N LEU A 23 -15.10 19.67 -44.22
CA LEU A 23 -15.35 18.99 -42.96
C LEU A 23 -14.53 17.68 -42.86
N VAL A 24 -14.46 16.91 -43.95
CA VAL A 24 -13.63 15.71 -44.03
C VAL A 24 -12.15 16.09 -43.91
N GLY A 25 -11.71 17.13 -44.58
CA GLY A 25 -10.33 17.62 -44.48
C GLY A 25 -9.96 18.06 -43.06
N LEU A 26 -10.88 18.77 -42.39
CA LEU A 26 -10.67 19.22 -41.01
C LEU A 26 -10.67 18.04 -40.05
N LEU A 27 -11.52 17.05 -40.27
CA LEU A 27 -11.57 15.84 -39.46
C LEU A 27 -10.28 15.00 -39.63
N LEU A 28 -9.82 14.86 -40.89
CA LEU A 28 -8.54 14.19 -41.19
C LEU A 28 -7.36 14.95 -40.58
N PHE A 29 -7.40 16.29 -40.64
CA PHE A 29 -6.38 17.16 -40.04
C PHE A 29 -6.36 17.00 -38.50
N LEU A 30 -7.53 16.94 -37.85
CA LEU A 30 -7.63 16.74 -36.42
C LEU A 30 -7.14 15.34 -36.03
N ILE A 31 -7.45 14.31 -36.79
CA ILE A 31 -6.96 12.94 -36.56
C ILE A 31 -5.45 12.91 -36.75
N PHE A 32 -4.95 13.54 -37.79
CA PHE A 32 -3.51 13.63 -38.08
C PHE A 32 -2.78 14.46 -37.03
N TYR A 33 -3.35 15.58 -36.59
CA TYR A 33 -2.81 16.41 -35.52
C TYR A 33 -2.81 15.64 -34.18
N TRP A 34 -3.91 14.93 -33.89
CA TRP A 34 -3.98 14.08 -32.69
C TRP A 34 -2.98 12.93 -32.75
N TYR A 35 -2.81 12.34 -33.91
CA TYR A 35 -1.82 11.28 -34.15
C TYR A 35 -0.37 11.81 -34.02
N LEU A 36 -0.13 13.03 -34.48
CA LEU A 36 1.19 13.69 -34.33
C LEU A 36 1.45 14.19 -32.91
N SER A 37 0.42 14.67 -32.22
CA SER A 37 0.55 15.18 -30.84
C SER A 37 0.57 14.06 -29.81
N SER A 38 -0.06 12.94 -30.08
CA SER A 38 0.17 11.72 -29.31
C SER A 38 1.50 11.12 -29.82
N ASP A 39 2.32 10.61 -28.93
CA ASP A 39 3.64 10.00 -29.24
C ASP A 39 3.58 8.86 -30.28
N GLY A 40 2.44 8.70 -30.94
CA GLY A 40 2.17 7.64 -31.90
C GLY A 40 3.08 7.64 -33.13
N LEU A 41 3.39 8.83 -33.69
CA LEU A 41 4.26 8.93 -34.87
C LEU A 41 5.71 8.55 -34.52
N LEU A 42 6.16 9.00 -33.35
CA LEU A 42 7.51 8.68 -32.87
C LEU A 42 7.65 7.17 -32.59
N ARG A 43 6.58 6.53 -32.11
CA ARG A 43 6.53 5.07 -31.96
C ARG A 43 6.51 4.33 -33.30
N PHE A 44 5.74 4.86 -34.27
CA PHE A 44 5.63 4.25 -35.60
C PHE A 44 6.93 4.34 -36.38
N LEU A 45 7.68 5.45 -36.27
CA LEU A 45 8.97 5.61 -36.92
C LEU A 45 10.12 4.92 -36.18
N GLY A 46 9.84 4.27 -35.03
CA GLY A 46 10.87 3.65 -34.21
C GLY A 46 11.85 4.65 -33.61
N MET A 47 11.53 5.94 -33.73
CA MET A 47 12.36 7.05 -33.25
C MET A 47 11.92 7.50 -31.86
N SER A 48 11.55 6.55 -30.98
CA SER A 48 11.51 6.92 -29.58
C SER A 48 12.94 7.34 -29.21
N ARG A 49 13.09 8.56 -28.82
CA ARG A 49 14.34 9.11 -28.31
C ARG A 49 14.66 8.36 -27.02
N GLU A 50 15.27 7.17 -27.17
CA GLU A 50 15.77 6.42 -26.04
C GLU A 50 16.92 7.22 -25.42
N SER A 51 16.63 7.87 -24.31
CA SER A 51 17.66 8.52 -23.52
C SER A 51 18.53 7.43 -22.88
N GLY A 52 19.64 7.15 -23.45
CA GLY A 52 20.54 6.15 -22.88
C GLY A 52 21.38 5.37 -23.91
N GLY A 53 21.14 5.55 -25.18
CA GLY A 53 21.93 4.86 -26.22
C GLY A 53 21.86 3.33 -26.09
N ALA A 54 22.91 2.64 -26.56
CA ALA A 54 22.98 1.16 -26.55
C ALA A 54 22.95 0.56 -25.13
N ALA A 55 23.59 1.23 -24.17
CA ALA A 55 23.56 0.78 -22.76
C ALA A 55 22.14 0.83 -22.18
N GLY A 56 21.33 1.83 -22.59
CA GLY A 56 19.93 1.93 -22.18
C GLY A 56 19.06 0.82 -22.73
N VAL A 57 19.30 0.39 -23.97
CA VAL A 57 18.58 -0.74 -24.59
C VAL A 57 18.92 -2.05 -23.85
N CYS A 58 20.18 -2.27 -23.56
CA CYS A 58 20.68 -3.42 -22.80
C CYS A 58 20.01 -3.47 -21.41
N LEU A 59 19.97 -2.33 -20.72
CA LEU A 59 19.35 -2.22 -19.40
C LEU A 59 17.86 -2.58 -19.44
N LYS A 60 17.11 -2.09 -20.44
CA LYS A 60 15.68 -2.44 -20.60
C LYS A 60 15.47 -3.95 -20.68
N THR A 61 16.31 -4.64 -21.44
CA THR A 61 16.26 -6.10 -21.58
C THR A 61 16.47 -6.80 -20.23
N ASP A 62 17.42 -6.31 -19.44
CA ASP A 62 17.70 -6.89 -18.14
C ASP A 62 16.58 -6.57 -17.10
N LEU A 63 16.06 -5.34 -17.14
CA LEU A 63 15.01 -4.89 -16.22
C LEU A 63 13.66 -5.61 -16.48
N HIS A 64 13.45 -6.16 -17.69
CA HIS A 64 12.23 -6.90 -18.01
C HIS A 64 11.95 -8.01 -16.98
N ARG A 65 12.98 -8.57 -16.37
CA ARG A 65 12.85 -9.57 -15.30
C ARG A 65 12.15 -9.04 -14.06
N TRP A 66 12.23 -7.72 -13.82
CA TRP A 66 11.63 -7.08 -12.64
C TRP A 66 10.19 -6.66 -12.86
N VAL A 67 9.72 -6.59 -14.13
CA VAL A 67 8.37 -6.12 -14.48
C VAL A 67 7.33 -6.95 -13.76
N SER A 68 7.45 -8.27 -13.80
CA SER A 68 6.50 -9.16 -13.15
C SER A 68 6.46 -9.01 -11.62
N LEU A 69 7.58 -8.60 -11.01
CA LEU A 69 7.66 -8.34 -9.57
C LEU A 69 6.96 -7.02 -9.21
N VAL A 70 7.15 -6.00 -10.06
CA VAL A 70 6.51 -4.68 -9.89
C VAL A 70 4.99 -4.81 -10.09
N ASP A 71 4.58 -5.56 -11.12
CA ASP A 71 3.15 -5.78 -11.42
C ASP A 71 2.43 -6.49 -10.26
N ARG A 72 3.16 -7.35 -9.52
CA ARG A 72 2.62 -7.99 -8.31
C ARG A 72 2.72 -7.13 -7.06
N GLY A 73 3.25 -5.91 -7.17
CA GLY A 73 3.45 -5.02 -6.02
C GLY A 73 4.58 -5.47 -5.07
N GLU A 74 5.47 -6.36 -5.53
CA GLU A 74 6.55 -6.89 -4.71
C GLU A 74 7.77 -5.97 -4.62
N GLY A 75 7.77 -4.86 -5.35
CA GLY A 75 8.89 -3.93 -5.34
C GLY A 75 8.62 -2.65 -6.13
N VAL A 76 9.56 -1.74 -6.06
CA VAL A 76 9.57 -0.50 -6.82
C VAL A 76 10.89 -0.39 -7.60
N VAL A 77 10.79 -0.01 -8.87
CA VAL A 77 11.94 0.11 -9.77
C VAL A 77 12.21 1.59 -10.08
N LEU A 78 13.47 1.98 -10.00
CA LEU A 78 13.96 3.26 -10.47
C LEU A 78 14.81 3.03 -11.72
N THR A 79 14.48 3.73 -12.79
CA THR A 79 15.27 3.77 -14.03
C THR A 79 15.70 5.21 -14.28
N PRO A 80 16.64 5.45 -15.21
CA PRO A 80 17.04 6.82 -15.55
C PRO A 80 15.88 7.71 -16.03
N GLN A 81 14.78 7.10 -16.43
CA GLN A 81 13.59 7.81 -16.92
C GLN A 81 12.57 8.13 -15.84
N THR A 82 12.69 7.49 -14.66
CA THR A 82 11.77 7.75 -13.54
C THR A 82 12.13 9.09 -12.88
N LYS A 83 11.15 9.98 -12.80
CA LYS A 83 11.32 11.30 -12.14
C LYS A 83 11.25 11.21 -10.61
N GLU A 84 10.84 10.08 -10.09
CA GLU A 84 10.68 9.89 -8.65
C GLU A 84 11.98 9.39 -8.02
N THR A 85 12.33 9.97 -6.88
CA THR A 85 13.44 9.51 -6.05
C THR A 85 12.87 8.67 -4.90
N VAL A 86 13.44 7.50 -4.70
CA VAL A 86 13.09 6.59 -3.60
C VAL A 86 14.39 6.18 -2.93
N PRO A 87 14.51 6.26 -1.60
CA PRO A 87 15.75 5.85 -0.93
C PRO A 87 15.94 4.34 -1.04
N PHE A 88 17.05 3.92 -1.63
CA PHE A 88 17.42 2.50 -1.77
C PHE A 88 18.27 2.09 -0.58
N VAL A 89 17.61 1.67 0.48
CA VAL A 89 18.26 1.29 1.73
C VAL A 89 18.05 -0.19 2.05
N VAL A 90 19.03 -0.81 2.68
CA VAL A 90 18.90 -2.14 3.29
C VAL A 90 19.32 -2.05 4.75
N GLY A 91 18.56 -2.69 5.64
CA GLY A 91 18.85 -2.63 7.05
C GLY A 91 18.20 -3.77 7.83
N ASN A 92 18.64 -3.92 9.08
CA ASN A 92 18.17 -4.97 9.99
C ASN A 92 17.90 -4.43 11.42
N GLY A 93 17.86 -3.10 11.55
CA GLY A 93 17.64 -2.42 12.82
C GLY A 93 18.92 -2.11 13.58
N HIS A 94 20.00 -2.85 13.38
CA HIS A 94 21.31 -2.54 13.97
C HIS A 94 22.10 -1.58 13.10
N PHE A 95 21.93 -1.73 11.79
CA PHE A 95 22.52 -0.82 10.82
C PHE A 95 21.56 -0.63 9.62
N LEU A 96 21.82 0.42 8.88
CA LEU A 96 21.12 0.76 7.64
C LEU A 96 22.17 1.22 6.62
N VAL A 97 22.17 0.62 5.43
CA VAL A 97 23.04 1.00 4.33
C VAL A 97 22.20 1.71 3.28
N ASP A 98 22.54 2.93 2.97
CA ASP A 98 22.02 3.65 1.82
C ASP A 98 22.86 3.25 0.60
N VAL A 99 22.24 2.49 -0.29
CA VAL A 99 22.93 1.89 -1.45
C VAL A 99 23.32 2.96 -2.48
N ASP A 100 22.55 4.02 -2.58
CA ASP A 100 22.80 5.06 -3.58
C ASP A 100 23.95 5.98 -3.16
N SER A 101 23.94 6.44 -1.91
CA SER A 101 24.97 7.34 -1.39
C SER A 101 26.21 6.59 -0.85
N ASN A 102 26.16 5.27 -0.70
CA ASN A 102 27.19 4.44 -0.07
C ASN A 102 27.49 4.90 1.35
N LYS A 103 26.45 5.11 2.16
CA LYS A 103 26.58 5.54 3.55
C LYS A 103 26.02 4.50 4.49
N LEU A 104 26.72 4.28 5.59
CA LEU A 104 26.33 3.37 6.67
C LEU A 104 25.77 4.19 7.84
N TRP A 105 24.61 3.78 8.33
CA TRP A 105 23.97 4.33 9.53
C TRP A 105 23.94 3.22 10.59
N VAL A 106 24.25 3.56 11.84
CA VAL A 106 24.31 2.58 12.94
C VAL A 106 23.43 3.01 14.11
N ALA A 107 22.91 2.04 14.85
CA ALA A 107 22.16 2.29 16.07
C ALA A 107 23.11 2.66 17.20
N SER A 108 22.68 3.59 18.08
CA SER A 108 23.48 4.01 19.23
C SER A 108 23.47 2.99 20.36
N SER A 109 22.46 2.13 20.41
CA SER A 109 22.35 1.07 21.42
C SER A 109 21.68 -0.16 20.82
N SER A 110 21.86 -1.29 21.47
CA SER A 110 21.22 -2.55 21.09
C SER A 110 19.80 -2.70 21.66
N GLN A 111 19.28 -1.67 22.33
CA GLN A 111 17.94 -1.73 22.92
C GLN A 111 16.86 -1.84 21.84
N PRO A 112 15.82 -2.65 22.09
CA PRO A 112 14.69 -2.74 21.15
C PRO A 112 14.06 -1.38 20.89
N GLY A 113 13.76 -1.09 19.63
CA GLY A 113 13.21 0.19 19.20
C GLY A 113 14.24 1.27 18.91
N SER A 114 15.52 0.99 19.15
CA SER A 114 16.61 1.92 18.82
C SER A 114 16.87 1.85 17.30
N ALA A 115 16.61 2.94 16.59
CA ALA A 115 16.84 3.01 15.15
C ALA A 115 18.31 3.34 14.83
N PRO A 116 18.82 2.97 13.64
CA PRO A 116 20.19 3.34 13.20
C PRO A 116 20.25 4.81 12.80
N VAL A 117 20.42 5.71 13.76
CA VAL A 117 20.35 7.17 13.59
C VAL A 117 21.70 7.83 13.34
N HIS A 118 22.83 7.13 13.61
CA HIS A 118 24.15 7.72 13.49
C HIS A 118 24.77 7.39 12.15
N GLN A 119 24.91 8.39 11.30
CA GLN A 119 25.61 8.28 10.03
C GLN A 119 27.12 8.16 10.31
N THR A 120 27.77 7.20 9.64
CA THR A 120 29.24 7.02 9.68
C THR A 120 29.87 7.58 8.41
N ASP A 121 31.18 7.75 8.45
CA ASP A 121 31.97 8.10 7.26
C ASP A 121 32.39 6.87 6.44
N TYR A 122 31.95 5.68 6.86
CA TYR A 122 32.31 4.42 6.21
C TYR A 122 31.34 4.11 5.07
N GLY A 123 31.89 3.79 3.89
CA GLY A 123 31.16 3.31 2.74
C GLY A 123 31.29 1.78 2.61
N PRO A 124 30.24 1.02 2.98
CA PRO A 124 30.34 -0.45 3.02
C PRO A 124 30.28 -1.13 1.65
N ILE A 125 29.99 -0.38 0.57
CA ILE A 125 29.76 -0.96 -0.75
C ILE A 125 31.06 -0.97 -1.55
N ALA A 126 31.46 -2.16 -1.98
CA ALA A 126 32.54 -2.32 -2.95
C ALA A 126 32.05 -1.87 -4.34
N ARG A 127 32.66 -0.84 -4.88
CA ARG A 127 32.31 -0.28 -6.19
C ARG A 127 33.13 -0.94 -7.29
N LEU A 128 32.45 -1.38 -8.34
CA LEU A 128 33.09 -1.96 -9.51
C LEU A 128 33.18 -0.90 -10.60
N GLN A 129 34.37 -0.73 -11.16
CA GLN A 129 34.63 0.17 -12.27
C GLN A 129 35.22 -0.64 -13.44
N VAL A 130 34.69 -0.37 -14.62
CA VAL A 130 35.17 -1.00 -15.85
C VAL A 130 35.98 0.06 -16.64
N PRO A 131 37.31 -0.10 -16.73
CA PRO A 131 38.12 0.87 -17.49
C PRO A 131 37.65 0.94 -18.94
N GLY A 132 37.71 2.13 -19.53
CA GLY A 132 37.32 2.35 -20.91
C GLY A 132 35.82 2.37 -21.16
N THR A 133 35.02 2.60 -20.12
CA THR A 133 33.55 2.75 -20.23
C THR A 133 33.23 3.95 -21.14
N SER A 134 32.47 3.70 -22.21
CA SER A 134 31.98 4.74 -23.13
C SER A 134 30.55 5.18 -22.78
N SER A 135 29.74 4.26 -22.28
CA SER A 135 28.36 4.54 -21.89
C SER A 135 27.94 3.58 -20.78
N GLU A 136 27.16 4.08 -19.81
CA GLU A 136 26.61 3.28 -18.71
C GLU A 136 25.16 3.64 -18.48
N ALA A 137 24.35 2.62 -18.21
CA ALA A 137 22.98 2.78 -17.77
C ALA A 137 22.75 1.94 -16.50
N ARG A 138 22.03 2.49 -15.52
CA ARG A 138 21.79 1.84 -14.24
C ARG A 138 20.31 1.83 -13.91
N GLY A 139 19.81 0.69 -13.41
CA GLY A 139 18.50 0.55 -12.83
C GLY A 139 18.61 -0.03 -11.43
N MET A 140 17.67 0.34 -10.56
CA MET A 140 17.64 -0.15 -9.19
C MET A 140 16.22 -0.59 -8.85
N MET A 141 16.13 -1.62 -8.01
CA MET A 141 14.85 -2.15 -7.51
C MET A 141 14.91 -2.35 -6.00
N LEU A 142 13.93 -1.81 -5.31
CA LEU A 142 13.67 -2.11 -3.91
C LEU A 142 12.74 -3.33 -3.89
N TRP A 143 13.23 -4.48 -3.41
CA TRP A 143 12.45 -5.73 -3.40
C TRP A 143 11.91 -5.98 -2.00
N TYR A 144 10.65 -5.59 -1.78
CA TYR A 144 10.00 -5.65 -0.46
C TYR A 144 10.00 -7.05 0.14
N ARG A 145 9.61 -8.03 -0.68
CA ARG A 145 9.44 -9.40 -0.22
C ARG A 145 10.74 -10.04 0.30
N LYS A 146 11.88 -9.68 -0.31
CA LYS A 146 13.19 -10.19 0.13
C LYS A 146 13.92 -9.26 1.11
N GLY A 147 13.45 -8.04 1.26
CA GLY A 147 14.15 -7.04 2.07
C GLY A 147 15.52 -6.71 1.49
N SER A 148 15.63 -6.67 0.16
CA SER A 148 16.89 -6.45 -0.55
C SER A 148 16.76 -5.32 -1.57
N VAL A 149 17.91 -4.74 -1.91
CA VAL A 149 18.03 -3.81 -3.05
C VAL A 149 18.78 -4.53 -4.16
N LEU A 150 18.23 -4.46 -5.36
CA LEU A 150 18.87 -4.96 -6.58
C LEU A 150 19.35 -3.77 -7.39
N SER A 151 20.56 -3.89 -7.98
CA SER A 151 21.11 -2.93 -8.94
C SER A 151 21.48 -3.71 -10.19
N SER A 152 21.13 -3.18 -11.36
CA SER A 152 21.62 -3.68 -12.64
C SER A 152 22.27 -2.52 -13.38
N ARG A 153 23.52 -2.72 -13.78
CA ARG A 153 24.31 -1.76 -14.55
C ARG A 153 24.69 -2.39 -15.87
N CYS A 154 24.38 -1.71 -16.95
CA CYS A 154 24.79 -2.09 -18.30
C CYS A 154 25.87 -1.13 -18.77
N ILE A 155 27.04 -1.66 -19.08
CA ILE A 155 28.25 -0.92 -19.38
C ILE A 155 28.70 -1.26 -20.80
N LEU A 156 28.89 -0.23 -21.63
CA LEU A 156 29.44 -0.36 -22.97
C LEU A 156 30.86 0.18 -22.97
N THR A 157 31.81 -0.60 -23.45
CA THR A 157 33.18 -0.16 -23.59
C THR A 157 33.42 0.37 -25.02
N ALA A 158 34.42 1.20 -25.18
CA ALA A 158 34.77 1.77 -26.49
C ALA A 158 35.20 0.71 -27.52
N SER A 159 35.60 -0.46 -27.05
CA SER A 159 36.12 -1.55 -27.89
C SER A 159 35.08 -2.63 -28.24
N SER A 160 33.85 -2.50 -27.76
CA SER A 160 32.82 -3.53 -27.94
C SER A 160 31.45 -2.92 -28.24
N HIS A 161 30.66 -3.62 -29.04
CA HIS A 161 29.25 -3.30 -29.29
C HIS A 161 28.30 -4.01 -28.31
N ASP A 162 28.79 -5.01 -27.59
CA ASP A 162 28.03 -5.76 -26.62
C ASP A 162 28.22 -5.18 -25.21
N CYS A 163 27.17 -5.17 -24.43
CA CYS A 163 27.16 -4.60 -23.07
C CYS A 163 27.57 -5.64 -22.02
N ILE A 164 28.47 -5.23 -21.16
CA ILE A 164 28.75 -5.96 -19.91
C ILE A 164 27.64 -5.64 -18.92
N VAL A 165 27.05 -6.68 -18.31
CA VAL A 165 25.98 -6.51 -17.32
C VAL A 165 26.52 -6.87 -15.94
N ILE A 166 26.46 -5.93 -15.02
CA ILE A 166 26.81 -6.12 -13.61
C ILE A 166 25.51 -6.06 -12.79
N ARG A 167 25.15 -7.17 -12.17
CA ARG A 167 23.99 -7.26 -11.27
C ARG A 167 24.47 -7.39 -9.85
N GLU A 168 23.92 -6.55 -9.00
CA GLU A 168 24.27 -6.52 -7.58
C GLU A 168 23.01 -6.72 -6.75
N GLU A 169 23.14 -7.48 -5.66
CA GLU A 169 22.09 -7.66 -4.66
C GLU A 169 22.66 -7.30 -3.29
N PHE A 170 22.02 -6.39 -2.61
CA PHE A 170 22.41 -5.88 -1.30
C PHE A 170 21.41 -6.39 -0.26
N VAL A 171 21.91 -7.01 0.81
CA VAL A 171 21.08 -7.64 1.85
C VAL A 171 21.68 -7.36 3.24
N ALA A 172 20.86 -6.89 4.16
CA ALA A 172 21.19 -6.84 5.59
C ALA A 172 20.61 -8.09 6.25
N HIS A 173 21.46 -8.93 6.84
CA HIS A 173 21.04 -10.23 7.36
C HIS A 173 20.38 -10.07 8.73
N ARG A 174 19.18 -10.60 8.93
CA ARG A 174 18.41 -10.39 10.16
C ARG A 174 18.76 -11.34 11.30
N ARG A 175 19.09 -12.61 10.98
CA ARG A 175 19.51 -13.59 11.98
C ARG A 175 20.95 -13.41 12.45
N ARG A 176 21.75 -12.73 11.64
CA ARG A 176 23.14 -12.41 11.97
C ARG A 176 23.27 -10.89 11.83
N PRO A 177 22.98 -10.17 12.92
CA PRO A 177 22.80 -8.71 12.83
C PRO A 177 24.05 -7.94 12.41
N ASN A 178 25.23 -8.56 12.51
CA ASN A 178 26.51 -7.95 12.12
C ASN A 178 26.89 -8.24 10.65
N VAL A 179 26.00 -8.91 9.88
CA VAL A 179 26.33 -9.36 8.52
C VAL A 179 25.58 -8.53 7.49
N TYR A 180 26.36 -7.86 6.64
CA TYR A 180 25.94 -7.22 5.41
C TYR A 180 26.49 -8.01 4.23
N LEU A 181 25.70 -8.19 3.20
CA LEU A 181 26.08 -8.96 2.01
C LEU A 181 25.87 -8.10 0.76
N GLN A 182 26.92 -8.03 -0.04
CA GLN A 182 26.86 -7.54 -1.41
C GLN A 182 27.18 -8.71 -2.35
N ARG A 183 26.19 -9.18 -3.08
CA ARG A 183 26.35 -10.25 -4.06
C ARG A 183 26.50 -9.64 -5.43
N ILE A 184 27.55 -10.00 -6.13
CA ILE A 184 27.88 -9.44 -7.44
C ILE A 184 27.85 -10.57 -8.49
N HIS A 185 27.15 -10.33 -9.59
CA HIS A 185 27.11 -11.22 -10.74
C HIS A 185 27.48 -10.42 -11.98
N ILE A 186 28.55 -10.83 -12.65
CA ILE A 186 29.04 -10.17 -13.86
C ILE A 186 28.78 -11.08 -15.05
N SER A 187 28.15 -10.52 -16.08
CA SER A 187 27.94 -11.20 -17.36
C SER A 187 28.68 -10.43 -18.44
N ASN A 188 29.67 -11.08 -19.01
CA ASN A 188 30.44 -10.55 -20.12
C ASN A 188 30.11 -11.38 -21.37
N PRO A 189 29.25 -10.87 -22.27
CA PRO A 189 28.94 -11.58 -23.51
C PRO A 189 29.99 -11.35 -24.61
N THR A 190 30.98 -10.47 -24.38
CA THR A 190 32.01 -10.15 -25.39
C THR A 190 33.04 -11.29 -25.48
N ASP A 191 33.70 -11.41 -26.65
CA ASP A 191 34.76 -12.38 -26.90
C ASP A 191 36.10 -11.99 -26.23
N ARG A 192 36.14 -10.85 -25.55
CA ARG A 192 37.36 -10.29 -24.97
C ARG A 192 37.31 -10.29 -23.45
N PRO A 193 38.44 -10.55 -22.79
CA PRO A 193 38.52 -10.40 -21.35
C PRO A 193 38.34 -8.93 -20.97
N VAL A 194 37.63 -8.69 -19.87
CA VAL A 194 37.34 -7.34 -19.36
C VAL A 194 38.00 -7.20 -17.99
N SER A 195 38.80 -6.16 -17.84
CA SER A 195 39.36 -5.79 -16.53
C SER A 195 38.28 -5.07 -15.70
N ILE A 196 38.20 -5.43 -14.45
CA ILE A 196 37.25 -4.80 -13.51
C ILE A 196 38.03 -4.38 -12.27
N ASP A 197 38.03 -3.08 -12.01
CA ASP A 197 38.67 -2.52 -10.84
C ASP A 197 37.71 -2.52 -9.68
N LEU A 198 38.13 -3.06 -8.54
CA LEU A 198 37.34 -3.09 -7.30
C LEU A 198 37.84 -1.96 -6.40
N ALA A 199 36.98 -0.98 -6.16
CA ALA A 199 37.25 0.14 -5.27
C ALA A 199 36.47 0.00 -3.97
N THR A 200 37.16 0.00 -2.86
CA THR A 200 36.59 0.04 -1.52
C THR A 200 36.97 1.36 -0.86
N GLU A 201 36.02 1.98 -0.17
CA GLU A 201 36.31 3.19 0.60
C GLU A 201 36.94 2.77 1.93
N SER A 202 38.22 3.14 2.11
CA SER A 202 38.89 2.91 3.39
C SER A 202 38.36 3.89 4.44
N PRO A 203 37.97 3.41 5.61
CA PRO A 203 37.52 4.32 6.66
C PRO A 203 38.66 5.21 7.14
N SER A 204 38.43 6.49 7.23
CA SER A 204 39.39 7.46 7.75
C SER A 204 39.34 7.51 9.29
N PHE A 205 39.30 6.33 9.92
CA PHE A 205 39.30 6.27 11.39
C PHE A 205 40.71 6.53 11.95
N ARG A 206 40.83 7.53 12.75
CA ARG A 206 41.90 7.57 13.75
C ARG A 206 41.43 6.70 14.92
N SER A 207 41.53 5.42 14.75
CA SER A 207 41.18 4.47 15.79
C SER A 207 42.36 4.21 16.68
N ALA A 208 42.14 4.22 17.99
CA ALA A 208 43.11 3.73 18.98
C ALA A 208 43.08 2.21 19.09
N VAL A 209 42.36 1.51 18.25
CA VAL A 209 42.22 0.06 18.27
C VAL A 209 43.39 -0.57 17.49
N GLU A 210 44.00 -1.58 18.08
CA GLU A 210 45.05 -2.38 17.47
C GLU A 210 44.69 -2.91 16.09
N LYS A 211 45.65 -2.93 15.19
CA LYS A 211 45.50 -3.50 13.85
C LYS A 211 44.96 -4.92 13.93
N MET A 212 43.74 -5.11 13.45
CA MET A 212 43.27 -6.45 13.16
C MET A 212 44.03 -6.97 11.92
N GLU A 213 44.62 -8.15 12.06
CA GLU A 213 45.26 -8.82 10.92
C GLU A 213 44.26 -9.01 9.81
N GLU A 214 44.57 -8.44 8.65
CA GLU A 214 43.77 -8.59 7.44
C GLU A 214 43.91 -10.05 6.97
N LYS A 215 42.94 -10.88 7.30
CA LYS A 215 42.89 -12.25 6.79
C LYS A 215 42.27 -12.22 5.38
N GLU A 216 43.10 -12.58 4.42
CA GLU A 216 42.65 -12.77 3.05
C GLU A 216 41.76 -14.01 2.97
N PHE A 217 40.46 -13.79 2.79
CA PHE A 217 39.50 -14.87 2.57
C PHE A 217 39.39 -15.18 1.08
N VAL A 218 40.00 -16.28 0.65
CA VAL A 218 39.76 -16.80 -0.70
C VAL A 218 38.43 -17.55 -0.64
N LEU A 219 37.38 -16.88 -1.09
CA LEU A 219 36.08 -17.48 -1.21
C LEU A 219 35.97 -18.26 -2.52
N SER A 220 36.04 -19.60 -2.46
CA SER A 220 35.69 -20.39 -3.63
C SER A 220 34.15 -20.46 -3.77
N UNK A 221 33.87 -20.26 -4.67
CA UNK A 221 32.53 -20.08 -5.01
C UNK A 221 31.65 -21.21 -4.92
N MET A 222 32.22 -22.15 -4.96
CA MET A 222 31.38 -23.35 -4.98
C MET A 222 30.57 -23.57 -3.70
N HIS A 223 31.02 -23.10 -2.58
CA HIS A 223 30.31 -23.32 -1.31
C HIS A 223 29.22 -22.30 -0.97
N LEU A 224 29.22 -21.16 -1.61
CA LEU A 224 28.22 -20.11 -1.34
C LEU A 224 26.82 -20.42 -1.93
N LYS A 225 26.74 -21.23 -2.98
CA LYS A 225 25.46 -21.56 -3.59
C LYS A 225 24.51 -22.33 -2.65
N ASN A 226 25.03 -23.21 -1.81
CA ASN A 226 24.20 -24.04 -0.93
C ASN A 226 23.82 -23.36 0.38
N LEU A 227 24.68 -22.48 0.89
CA LEU A 227 24.38 -21.73 2.13
C LEU A 227 23.30 -20.68 1.92
N PHE A 228 23.25 -20.09 0.72
CA PHE A 228 22.27 -19.03 0.38
C PHE A 228 20.86 -19.60 0.15
N LEU A 229 20.76 -20.82 -0.37
CA LEU A 229 19.47 -21.48 -0.64
C LEU A 229 18.76 -21.97 0.63
N ILE A 230 19.49 -22.28 1.69
CA ILE A 230 18.92 -22.84 2.92
C ILE A 230 18.42 -21.74 3.88
N LEU A 231 18.99 -20.53 3.79
CA LEU A 231 18.70 -19.45 4.76
C LEU A 231 17.61 -18.46 4.30
N ILE A 232 17.32 -18.42 3.00
CA ILE A 232 16.38 -17.43 2.43
C ILE A 232 14.90 -17.84 2.53
N PRO A 233 14.51 -19.14 2.39
CA PRO A 233 13.08 -19.46 2.28
C PRO A 233 12.23 -19.15 3.51
N LYS A 234 12.79 -19.14 4.69
CA LYS A 234 12.03 -18.85 5.93
C LYS A 234 11.83 -17.36 6.22
N PHE A 235 12.55 -16.48 5.53
CA PHE A 235 12.45 -15.03 5.72
C PHE A 235 11.31 -14.38 4.93
N LEU A 236 10.83 -15.07 3.92
CA LEU A 236 10.01 -14.50 2.85
C LEU A 236 8.51 -14.45 3.15
N CYS A 237 8.06 -15.02 4.27
CA CYS A 237 6.63 -15.11 4.55
C CYS A 237 6.05 -13.92 5.32
N PHE A 238 6.84 -12.88 5.62
CA PHE A 238 6.41 -11.80 6.52
C PHE A 238 5.84 -10.55 5.83
N PHE A 239 5.86 -10.48 4.50
CA PHE A 239 5.17 -9.40 3.81
C PHE A 239 3.69 -9.73 3.59
N THR A 240 3.03 -10.15 4.68
CA THR A 240 1.59 -10.40 4.64
C THR A 240 0.80 -9.23 5.21
N GLY A 241 1.28 -8.33 5.92
CA GLY A 241 0.69 -7.18 6.60
C GLY A 241 -0.60 -6.62 6.01
N VAL A 242 -0.52 -5.46 5.39
CA VAL A 242 -1.67 -4.77 4.79
C VAL A 242 -1.61 -4.90 3.26
N GLU A 243 -2.70 -5.35 2.65
CA GLU A 243 -2.86 -5.38 1.18
C GLU A 243 -4.08 -4.54 0.79
N ILE A 244 -3.88 -3.57 -0.07
CA ILE A 244 -4.96 -2.71 -0.58
C ILE A 244 -5.33 -3.19 -1.98
N ARG A 245 -6.62 -3.41 -2.23
CA ARG A 245 -7.15 -3.88 -3.52
C ARG A 245 -7.88 -2.79 -4.29
N LYS A 246 -8.69 -1.99 -3.61
CA LYS A 246 -9.46 -0.93 -4.25
C LYS A 246 -9.57 0.26 -3.30
N ILE A 247 -9.33 1.43 -3.83
CA ILE A 247 -9.44 2.70 -3.08
C ILE A 247 -10.59 3.49 -3.70
N THR A 248 -11.48 3.99 -2.86
CA THR A 248 -12.60 4.83 -3.27
C THR A 248 -12.46 6.28 -2.80
N ASP A 249 -11.59 6.54 -1.85
CA ASP A 249 -11.37 7.88 -1.31
C ASP A 249 -9.93 8.36 -1.56
N ALA A 250 -9.71 9.67 -1.43
CA ALA A 250 -8.43 10.31 -1.69
C ALA A 250 -7.45 10.23 -0.51
N HIS A 251 -7.92 9.86 0.67
CA HIS A 251 -7.12 9.89 1.91
C HIS A 251 -6.54 8.53 2.29
N THR A 252 -7.02 7.44 1.67
CA THR A 252 -6.48 6.11 1.91
C THR A 252 -5.16 5.95 1.14
N PRO A 253 -4.07 5.50 1.81
CA PRO A 253 -2.78 5.35 1.14
C PRO A 253 -2.82 4.27 0.06
N SER A 254 -2.06 4.46 -1.00
CA SER A 254 -1.92 3.47 -2.06
C SER A 254 -1.19 2.21 -1.55
N SER A 255 -1.36 1.09 -2.24
CA SER A 255 -0.61 -0.14 -1.96
C SER A 255 0.90 0.09 -1.97
N ARG A 256 1.37 0.92 -2.89
CA ARG A 256 2.79 1.30 -2.98
C ARG A 256 3.24 2.07 -1.73
N THR A 257 2.44 3.03 -1.28
CA THR A 257 2.72 3.85 -0.08
C THR A 257 2.83 2.95 1.16
N VAL A 258 1.87 2.03 1.31
CA VAL A 258 1.84 1.08 2.44
C VAL A 258 3.08 0.18 2.41
N ASN A 259 3.40 -0.39 1.24
CA ASN A 259 4.54 -1.30 1.11
C ASN A 259 5.88 -0.57 1.34
N ASN A 260 6.03 0.66 0.85
CA ASN A 260 7.20 1.49 1.12
C ASN A 260 7.36 1.74 2.62
N THR A 261 6.30 2.20 3.28
CA THR A 261 6.30 2.49 4.71
C THR A 261 6.67 1.24 5.52
N LEU A 262 6.01 0.11 5.25
CA LEU A 262 6.32 -1.17 5.90
C LEU A 262 7.79 -1.54 5.69
N TYR A 263 8.28 -1.45 4.47
CA TYR A 263 9.65 -1.78 4.14
C TYR A 263 10.66 -0.95 4.98
N TYR A 264 10.46 0.36 5.04
CA TYR A 264 11.40 1.25 5.74
C TYR A 264 11.34 1.05 7.26
N ILE A 265 10.14 0.90 7.83
CA ILE A 265 9.98 0.62 9.27
C ILE A 265 10.67 -0.70 9.63
N LEU A 266 10.43 -1.74 8.82
CA LEU A 266 11.03 -3.05 9.07
C LEU A 266 12.55 -3.05 8.88
N SER A 267 13.05 -2.29 7.88
CA SER A 267 14.51 -2.18 7.65
C SER A 267 15.23 -1.50 8.81
N THR A 268 14.55 -0.66 9.57
CA THR A 268 15.12 0.07 10.70
C THR A 268 14.81 -0.56 12.06
N SER A 269 14.07 -1.69 12.07
CA SER A 269 13.69 -2.39 13.30
C SER A 269 14.49 -3.69 13.45
N THR A 270 14.93 -3.97 14.65
CA THR A 270 15.63 -5.24 14.99
C THR A 270 14.67 -6.42 14.88
N ALA A 271 15.20 -7.63 14.79
CA ALA A 271 14.40 -8.86 14.70
C ALA A 271 14.79 -9.85 15.80
N PRO A 272 14.52 -9.52 17.07
CA PRO A 272 14.99 -10.37 18.19
C PRO A 272 14.45 -11.80 18.12
N LEU A 273 13.23 -12.03 17.65
CA LEU A 273 12.68 -13.38 17.50
C LEU A 273 13.46 -14.26 16.49
N LEU A 274 14.32 -13.66 15.68
CA LEU A 274 15.18 -14.38 14.74
C LEU A 274 16.61 -14.55 15.27
N ASP A 275 16.92 -13.93 16.41
CA ASP A 275 18.25 -13.99 17.01
C ASP A 275 18.49 -15.36 17.66
N GLN A 276 19.55 -16.03 17.23
CA GLN A 276 19.92 -17.35 17.75
C GLN A 276 20.59 -17.30 19.13
N SER A 277 20.91 -16.10 19.59
CA SER A 277 21.54 -15.92 20.91
C SER A 277 20.54 -15.87 22.06
N LEU A 278 19.24 -15.70 21.76
CA LEU A 278 18.18 -15.64 22.78
C LEU A 278 17.94 -17.02 23.41
N THR A 279 17.68 -17.02 24.71
CA THR A 279 17.22 -18.22 25.40
C THR A 279 15.80 -18.58 24.97
N ALA A 280 15.40 -19.83 25.11
CA ALA A 280 14.04 -20.30 24.78
C ALA A 280 12.97 -19.54 25.58
N GLU A 281 13.26 -19.24 26.84
CA GLU A 281 12.36 -18.48 27.72
C GLU A 281 12.12 -17.04 27.21
N GLU A 282 13.21 -16.38 26.80
CA GLU A 282 13.13 -15.02 26.24
C GLU A 282 12.38 -15.01 24.92
N GLN A 283 12.62 -16.01 24.09
CA GLN A 283 11.91 -16.16 22.81
C GLN A 283 10.40 -16.35 23.05
N GLU A 284 10.03 -17.25 23.95
CA GLU A 284 8.62 -17.51 24.30
C GLU A 284 7.94 -16.25 24.87
N ARG A 285 8.66 -15.49 25.72
CA ARG A 285 8.14 -14.23 26.27
C ARG A 285 7.87 -13.20 25.16
N LEU A 286 8.79 -13.09 24.19
CA LEU A 286 8.60 -12.16 23.06
C LEU A 286 7.48 -12.63 22.14
N GLU A 287 7.34 -13.94 21.90
CA GLU A 287 6.24 -14.49 21.11
C GLU A 287 4.89 -14.27 21.79
N SER A 288 4.83 -14.46 23.11
CA SER A 288 3.59 -14.21 23.86
C SER A 288 3.16 -12.75 23.82
N SER A 289 4.13 -11.82 23.72
CA SER A 289 3.82 -10.39 23.59
C SER A 289 3.11 -10.06 22.25
N LEU A 290 3.29 -10.89 21.23
CA LEU A 290 2.55 -10.71 19.96
C LEU A 290 1.09 -11.15 20.08
N ASN A 291 0.83 -12.16 20.88
CA ASN A 291 -0.52 -12.71 21.07
C ASN A 291 -1.39 -11.84 21.97
N TYR A 292 -0.77 -11.02 22.80
CA TYR A 292 -1.47 -10.17 23.77
C TYR A 292 -0.87 -8.77 23.78
N ALA A 293 -1.41 -7.92 22.93
CA ALA A 293 -1.05 -6.52 22.86
C ALA A 293 -2.04 -5.70 23.70
N ASP A 294 -1.78 -5.60 24.98
CA ASP A 294 -2.64 -4.97 25.97
C ASP A 294 -3.14 -3.59 25.52
N HIS A 295 -4.42 -3.49 25.21
CA HIS A 295 -5.12 -2.28 24.76
C HIS A 295 -4.48 -1.59 23.54
N CYS A 296 -3.69 -2.33 22.76
CA CYS A 296 -3.01 -1.78 21.58
C CYS A 296 -4.04 -1.25 20.57
N PHE A 297 -3.82 -0.01 20.18
CA PHE A 297 -4.67 0.76 19.27
C PHE A 297 -6.10 1.00 19.76
N SER A 298 -6.21 1.36 21.05
CA SER A 298 -7.43 1.96 21.56
C SER A 298 -7.66 3.31 20.83
N GLY A 299 -8.58 3.33 19.86
CA GLY A 299 -8.91 4.53 19.12
C GLY A 299 -9.11 4.30 17.63
N HIS A 300 -9.04 5.39 16.85
CA HIS A 300 -9.33 5.37 15.43
C HIS A 300 -8.24 4.68 14.62
N ALA A 301 -8.63 4.07 13.51
CA ALA A 301 -7.72 3.48 12.54
C ALA A 301 -6.72 4.51 11.99
N THR A 302 -5.50 4.06 11.70
CA THR A 302 -4.44 4.94 11.17
C THR A 302 -4.48 5.09 9.65
N MET A 303 -5.38 4.39 8.95
CA MET A 303 -5.36 4.39 7.47
C MET A 303 -5.45 5.81 6.87
N HIS A 304 -6.12 6.75 7.55
CA HIS A 304 -6.21 8.15 7.10
C HIS A 304 -5.19 9.09 7.76
N ALA A 305 -4.22 8.54 8.48
CA ALA A 305 -3.14 9.35 9.08
C ALA A 305 -2.00 9.55 8.06
N GLU A 306 -2.12 10.55 7.20
CA GLU A 306 -1.18 10.83 6.11
C GLU A 306 0.27 10.93 6.58
N ASN A 307 0.48 11.45 7.79
CA ASN A 307 1.82 11.56 8.38
C ASN A 307 2.45 10.20 8.73
N LEU A 308 1.63 9.16 8.96
CA LEU A 308 2.11 7.79 9.22
C LEU A 308 2.29 7.00 7.91
N TRP A 309 1.63 7.42 6.83
CA TRP A 309 1.68 6.78 5.53
C TRP A 309 2.05 7.81 4.45
N PRO A 310 3.28 8.37 4.51
CA PRO A 310 3.66 9.42 3.57
C PRO A 310 3.78 8.89 2.14
N GLU A 311 3.22 9.62 1.20
CA GLU A 311 3.26 9.26 -0.21
C GLU A 311 4.70 9.21 -0.76
N ARG A 312 5.55 10.11 -0.28
CA ARG A 312 6.93 10.24 -0.78
C ARG A 312 7.93 10.35 0.36
N LEU A 313 8.99 9.58 0.23
CA LEU A 313 10.20 9.67 1.06
C LEU A 313 11.38 9.74 0.10
N THR A 314 12.26 10.71 0.31
CA THR A 314 13.35 10.99 -0.63
C THR A 314 14.75 10.72 -0.07
N ASN A 315 14.87 10.61 1.26
CA ASN A 315 16.18 10.42 1.91
C ASN A 315 16.05 9.67 3.24
N VAL A 316 17.19 9.24 3.77
CA VAL A 316 17.25 8.45 5.02
C VAL A 316 16.74 9.26 6.22
N ALA A 317 16.99 10.57 6.27
CA ALA A 317 16.53 11.40 7.40
C ALA A 317 15.00 11.36 7.52
N GLN A 318 14.28 11.42 6.41
CA GLN A 318 12.81 11.30 6.41
C GLN A 318 12.35 9.91 6.85
N ILE A 319 13.10 8.85 6.47
CA ILE A 319 12.81 7.48 6.95
C ILE A 319 12.93 7.44 8.47
N LEU A 320 14.01 7.99 9.03
CA LEU A 320 14.23 7.98 10.47
C LEU A 320 13.19 8.82 11.23
N GLN A 321 12.74 9.94 10.65
CA GLN A 321 11.63 10.72 11.20
C GLN A 321 10.33 9.90 11.24
N LEU A 322 10.05 9.18 10.17
CA LEU A 322 8.87 8.31 10.08
C LEU A 322 8.94 7.18 11.13
N VAL A 323 10.12 6.58 11.31
CA VAL A 323 10.36 5.54 12.33
C VAL A 323 10.07 6.09 13.74
N ASN A 324 10.58 7.28 14.03
CA ASN A 324 10.34 7.93 15.32
C ASN A 324 8.85 8.22 15.53
N LEU A 325 8.15 8.64 14.48
CA LEU A 325 6.71 8.92 14.55
C LEU A 325 5.92 7.63 14.82
N TRP A 326 6.26 6.52 14.16
CA TRP A 326 5.63 5.22 14.42
C TRP A 326 5.92 4.72 15.84
N ASN A 327 7.16 4.83 16.31
CA ASN A 327 7.53 4.46 17.68
C ASN A 327 6.74 5.26 18.71
N LEU A 328 6.63 6.57 18.49
CA LEU A 328 5.83 7.45 19.35
C LEU A 328 4.34 7.07 19.32
N THR A 329 3.83 6.75 18.14
CA THR A 329 2.44 6.31 17.96
C THR A 329 2.17 5.04 18.77
N PHE A 330 3.05 4.05 18.67
CA PHE A 330 2.94 2.80 19.45
C PHE A 330 2.98 3.07 20.95
N GLN A 331 3.88 3.93 21.39
CA GLN A 331 3.97 4.29 22.81
C GLN A 331 2.71 4.97 23.33
N LYS A 332 2.13 5.88 22.53
CA LYS A 332 0.93 6.64 22.89
C LYS A 332 -0.36 5.83 22.78
N ARG A 333 -0.38 4.80 21.93
CA ARG A 333 -1.57 3.99 21.64
C ARG A 333 -1.57 2.62 22.35
N GLY A 334 -0.74 2.46 23.38
CA GLY A 334 -0.71 1.26 24.20
C GLY A 334 0.07 0.08 23.62
N CYS A 335 0.79 0.26 22.50
CA CYS A 335 1.49 -0.83 21.82
C CYS A 335 2.97 -0.92 22.19
N LYS A 336 3.38 -0.39 23.32
CA LYS A 336 4.77 -0.35 23.76
C LYS A 336 5.41 -1.74 23.81
N VAL A 337 4.66 -2.75 24.21
CA VAL A 337 5.13 -4.13 24.31
C VAL A 337 5.50 -4.70 22.93
N LEU A 338 4.75 -4.34 21.89
CA LEU A 338 5.05 -4.79 20.53
C LEU A 338 6.40 -4.28 20.01
N VAL A 339 6.81 -3.08 20.43
CA VAL A 339 8.10 -2.50 20.01
C VAL A 339 9.27 -3.39 20.47
N ALA A 340 9.14 -4.04 21.65
CA ALA A 340 10.16 -4.94 22.17
C ALA A 340 10.33 -6.20 21.29
N ALA A 341 9.29 -6.66 20.62
CA ALA A 341 9.34 -7.80 19.70
C ALA A 341 9.94 -7.42 18.32
N GLY A 342 10.37 -6.17 18.16
CA GLY A 342 11.05 -5.68 16.97
C GLY A 342 10.18 -5.74 15.72
N THR A 343 10.74 -6.25 14.61
CA THR A 343 10.03 -6.29 13.31
C THR A 343 8.68 -7.02 13.37
N HIS A 344 8.58 -8.08 14.15
CA HIS A 344 7.32 -8.82 14.28
C HIS A 344 6.27 -7.99 15.00
N GLY A 345 6.65 -7.35 16.10
CA GLY A 345 5.74 -6.47 16.84
C GLY A 345 5.40 -5.20 16.07
N MET A 346 6.38 -4.61 15.38
CA MET A 346 6.12 -3.44 14.52
C MET A 346 5.11 -3.79 13.43
N MET A 347 5.29 -4.93 12.74
CA MET A 347 4.35 -5.41 11.73
C MET A 347 2.96 -5.61 12.33
N GLN A 348 2.88 -6.31 13.46
CA GLN A 348 1.61 -6.56 14.17
C GLN A 348 0.90 -5.24 14.50
N GLY A 349 1.62 -4.29 15.10
CA GLY A 349 1.06 -2.99 15.46
C GLY A 349 0.60 -2.19 14.26
N MET A 350 1.36 -2.19 13.17
CA MET A 350 0.98 -1.49 11.94
C MET A 350 -0.28 -2.10 11.31
N VAL A 351 -0.39 -3.44 11.32
CA VAL A 351 -1.57 -4.14 10.79
C VAL A 351 -2.80 -3.84 11.66
N LEU A 352 -2.66 -3.96 12.98
CA LEU A 352 -3.76 -3.66 13.91
C LEU A 352 -4.23 -2.22 13.75
N SER A 353 -3.29 -1.27 13.75
CA SER A 353 -3.61 0.15 13.67
C SER A 353 -4.24 0.55 12.34
N PHE A 354 -3.80 -0.05 11.25
CA PHE A 354 -4.30 0.31 9.90
C PHE A 354 -5.82 0.17 9.84
N GLY A 355 -6.34 -0.95 10.31
CA GLY A 355 -7.76 -1.26 10.26
C GLY A 355 -8.55 -0.92 11.51
N GLY A 356 -7.90 -0.47 12.58
CA GLY A 356 -8.60 -0.22 13.85
C GLY A 356 -8.92 -1.50 14.63
N LEU A 357 -8.06 -2.51 14.53
CA LEU A 357 -8.17 -3.72 15.34
C LEU A 357 -7.61 -3.47 16.74
N GLN A 358 -8.28 -4.00 17.75
CA GLN A 358 -7.89 -3.82 19.14
C GLN A 358 -8.06 -5.13 19.91
N PHE A 359 -7.04 -5.50 20.68
CA PHE A 359 -7.16 -6.58 21.66
C PHE A 359 -7.79 -6.03 22.94
N THR A 360 -8.70 -6.82 23.50
CA THR A 360 -9.23 -6.63 24.84
C THR A 360 -8.89 -7.89 25.66
N GLU A 361 -9.27 -7.90 26.93
CA GLU A 361 -8.97 -9.03 27.82
C GLU A 361 -9.50 -10.36 27.29
N ASN A 362 -10.66 -10.35 26.63
CA ASN A 362 -11.37 -11.57 26.27
C ASN A 362 -11.62 -11.74 24.77
N HIS A 363 -11.28 -10.72 23.94
CA HIS A 363 -11.55 -10.83 22.50
C HIS A 363 -10.68 -9.86 21.68
N LEU A 364 -10.59 -10.15 20.42
CA LEU A 364 -10.10 -9.22 19.41
C LEU A 364 -11.31 -8.54 18.77
N GLN A 365 -11.33 -7.22 18.72
CA GLN A 365 -12.43 -6.47 18.10
C GLN A 365 -11.92 -5.66 16.90
N PHE A 366 -12.80 -5.52 15.91
CA PHE A 366 -12.56 -4.70 14.72
C PHE A 366 -13.44 -3.46 14.79
N GLN A 367 -12.83 -2.31 14.99
CA GLN A 367 -13.54 -1.05 15.25
C GLN A 367 -13.20 -0.01 14.16
N ALA A 368 -13.34 -0.38 12.91
CA ALA A 368 -13.19 0.56 11.81
C ALA A 368 -14.42 1.46 11.68
N ASP A 369 -14.23 2.65 11.16
CA ASP A 369 -15.32 3.53 10.76
C ASP A 369 -16.07 2.87 9.58
N PRO A 370 -17.40 2.69 9.66
CA PRO A 370 -18.14 2.09 8.55
C PRO A 370 -18.00 2.82 7.22
N ASP A 371 -17.75 4.13 7.22
CA ASP A 371 -17.62 4.90 6.00
C ASP A 371 -16.33 4.55 5.23
N VAL A 372 -15.25 4.07 5.91
CA VAL A 372 -14.03 3.63 5.23
C VAL A 372 -14.13 2.21 4.64
N LEU A 373 -15.20 1.49 4.94
CA LEU A 373 -15.38 0.10 4.50
C LEU A 373 -15.77 -0.03 3.03
N HIS A 374 -15.91 1.08 2.33
CA HIS A 374 -16.05 1.10 0.87
C HIS A 374 -14.70 1.00 0.15
N ASN A 375 -13.58 1.00 0.88
CA ASN A 375 -12.27 0.56 0.39
C ASN A 375 -12.13 -0.95 0.58
N SER A 376 -11.50 -1.63 -0.38
CA SER A 376 -11.22 -3.07 -0.26
C SER A 376 -9.76 -3.28 0.14
N TYR A 377 -9.55 -3.91 1.28
CA TYR A 377 -8.20 -4.17 1.81
C TYR A 377 -8.19 -5.44 2.67
N SER A 378 -7.01 -5.97 2.92
CA SER A 378 -6.80 -7.16 3.73
C SER A 378 -5.74 -6.90 4.79
N LEU A 379 -6.03 -7.32 6.01
CA LEU A 379 -5.14 -7.31 7.16
C LEU A 379 -4.74 -8.75 7.43
N ARG A 380 -3.46 -9.06 7.32
CA ARG A 380 -2.98 -10.44 7.33
C ARG A 380 -1.93 -10.68 8.41
N GLY A 381 -1.91 -11.89 8.92
CA GLY A 381 -0.89 -12.34 9.85
C GLY A 381 -1.06 -11.79 11.25
N ILE A 382 -2.29 -11.55 11.68
CA ILE A 382 -2.60 -11.10 13.05
C ILE A 382 -2.44 -12.29 13.99
N HIS A 383 -1.49 -12.21 14.92
CA HIS A 383 -1.28 -13.26 15.92
C HIS A 383 -2.36 -13.22 16.98
N TYR A 384 -3.00 -14.36 17.22
CA TYR A 384 -4.01 -14.54 18.25
C TYR A 384 -3.96 -15.99 18.77
N ASN A 385 -3.51 -16.18 20.00
CA ASN A 385 -3.38 -17.49 20.64
C ASN A 385 -2.69 -18.55 19.77
N LYS A 386 -1.52 -18.19 19.22
CA LYS A 386 -0.68 -19.06 18.37
C LYS A 386 -1.23 -19.30 16.95
N ASP A 387 -2.43 -18.82 16.63
CA ASP A 387 -2.97 -18.87 15.29
C ASP A 387 -2.78 -17.53 14.58
N LEU A 388 -2.88 -17.55 13.26
CA LEU A 388 -2.82 -16.34 12.45
C LEU A 388 -4.21 -16.06 11.85
N ILE A 389 -4.75 -14.91 12.18
CA ILE A 389 -6.02 -14.43 11.62
C ILE A 389 -5.73 -13.52 10.45
N ASN A 390 -6.48 -13.67 9.37
CA ASN A 390 -6.53 -12.74 8.25
C ASN A 390 -7.95 -12.20 8.15
N LEU A 391 -8.06 -10.88 8.12
CA LEU A 391 -9.32 -10.16 7.96
C LEU A 391 -9.27 -9.37 6.66
N ALA A 392 -10.26 -9.54 5.81
CA ALA A 392 -10.39 -8.73 4.60
C ALA A 392 -11.71 -7.98 4.60
N VAL A 393 -11.66 -6.71 4.24
CA VAL A 393 -12.82 -5.90 3.90
C VAL A 393 -12.96 -5.97 2.38
N LEU A 394 -14.06 -6.52 1.91
CA LEU A 394 -14.32 -6.75 0.49
C LEU A 394 -15.65 -6.14 0.11
N GLN A 395 -15.90 -6.00 -1.18
CA GLN A 395 -17.17 -5.54 -1.72
C GLN A 395 -17.75 -6.62 -2.62
N ASP A 396 -19.06 -6.76 -2.59
CA ASP A 396 -19.78 -7.64 -3.52
C ASP A 396 -19.96 -6.93 -4.88
N ALA A 397 -20.69 -7.58 -5.79
CA ALA A 397 -20.95 -7.05 -7.12
C ALA A 397 -21.78 -5.75 -7.10
N GLU A 398 -22.51 -5.52 -6.02
CA GLU A 398 -23.36 -4.35 -5.82
C GLU A 398 -22.64 -3.22 -5.06
N GLY A 399 -21.39 -3.45 -4.64
CA GLY A 399 -20.59 -2.48 -3.89
C GLY A 399 -20.84 -2.52 -2.38
N LYS A 400 -21.58 -3.50 -1.88
CA LYS A 400 -21.85 -3.65 -0.45
C LYS A 400 -20.63 -4.24 0.27
N PRO A 401 -20.14 -3.61 1.35
CA PRO A 401 -19.00 -4.16 2.08
C PRO A 401 -19.39 -5.40 2.89
N PHE A 402 -18.48 -6.34 2.97
CA PHE A 402 -18.56 -7.49 3.86
C PHE A 402 -17.18 -7.83 4.41
N LEU A 403 -17.14 -8.48 5.55
CA LEU A 403 -15.90 -8.92 6.18
C LEU A 403 -15.67 -10.40 5.84
N HIS A 404 -14.45 -10.72 5.47
CA HIS A 404 -14.03 -12.10 5.22
C HIS A 404 -12.90 -12.43 6.19
N VAL A 405 -13.12 -13.45 7.03
CA VAL A 405 -12.19 -13.87 8.07
C VAL A 405 -11.70 -15.28 7.78
N SER A 406 -10.40 -15.49 7.79
CA SER A 406 -9.81 -16.82 7.68
C SER A 406 -8.75 -17.01 8.76
N VAL A 407 -8.65 -18.24 9.27
CA VAL A 407 -7.70 -18.61 10.29
C VAL A 407 -6.70 -19.60 9.71
N LYS A 408 -5.41 -19.34 9.94
CA LYS A 408 -4.33 -20.26 9.60
C LYS A 408 -3.77 -20.85 10.89
N PRO A 409 -4.15 -22.09 11.23
CA PRO A 409 -3.64 -22.72 12.45
C PRO A 409 -2.14 -23.01 12.33
N GLN A 410 -1.40 -22.89 13.44
CA GLN A 410 0.03 -23.18 13.44
C GLN A 410 0.33 -24.60 13.93
N GLU A 411 0.35 -24.85 15.22
CA GLU A 411 0.75 -26.18 15.74
C GLU A 411 -0.41 -26.95 16.38
N LYS A 412 -1.16 -26.30 17.23
CA LYS A 412 -2.32 -26.89 17.92
C LYS A 412 -3.50 -25.95 17.76
N PRO A 413 -4.42 -26.24 16.85
CA PRO A 413 -5.53 -25.31 16.60
C PRO A 413 -6.39 -25.15 17.84
N VAL A 414 -6.58 -23.90 18.25
CA VAL A 414 -7.55 -23.51 19.27
C VAL A 414 -8.83 -23.10 18.56
N LYS A 415 -9.97 -23.47 19.10
CA LYS A 415 -11.24 -23.05 18.51
C LYS A 415 -11.42 -21.54 18.69
N LEU A 416 -11.67 -20.87 17.59
CA LEU A 416 -11.97 -19.45 17.56
C LEU A 416 -13.41 -19.26 17.12
N TYR A 417 -14.09 -18.31 17.73
CA TYR A 417 -15.47 -17.97 17.43
C TYR A 417 -15.54 -16.49 17.06
N ALA A 418 -16.47 -16.14 16.18
CA ALA A 418 -16.66 -14.75 15.77
C ALA A 418 -18.15 -14.41 15.66
N CYS A 419 -18.48 -13.15 15.92
CA CYS A 419 -19.79 -12.57 15.66
C CYS A 419 -19.64 -11.16 15.11
N GLU A 420 -20.61 -10.74 14.31
CA GLU A 420 -20.70 -9.41 13.74
C GLU A 420 -21.08 -8.34 14.79
N ALA A 421 -21.24 -7.10 14.35
CA ALA A 421 -21.54 -5.96 15.22
C ALA A 421 -22.75 -6.25 16.12
N GLY A 422 -22.55 -6.03 17.42
CA GLY A 422 -23.56 -6.26 18.45
C GLY A 422 -23.81 -7.73 18.77
N CYS A 423 -23.08 -8.66 18.17
CA CYS A 423 -23.27 -10.12 18.33
C CYS A 423 -24.75 -10.53 18.21
N MET A 424 -25.48 -9.98 17.24
CA MET A 424 -26.92 -10.19 17.13
C MET A 424 -27.27 -11.63 16.73
N ASN A 425 -26.41 -12.27 15.92
CA ASN A 425 -26.56 -13.67 15.56
C ASN A 425 -25.70 -14.56 16.46
N GLU A 426 -25.88 -15.86 16.34
CA GLU A 426 -25.08 -16.81 17.11
C GLU A 426 -23.61 -16.76 16.63
N PRO A 427 -22.64 -16.79 17.59
CA PRO A 427 -21.24 -16.81 17.22
C PRO A 427 -20.90 -18.02 16.34
N VAL A 428 -20.15 -17.78 15.27
CA VAL A 428 -19.75 -18.80 14.29
C VAL A 428 -18.35 -19.29 14.65
N GLU A 429 -18.16 -20.62 14.68
CA GLU A 429 -16.83 -21.22 14.84
C GLU A 429 -16.01 -20.97 13.56
N LEU A 430 -14.86 -20.33 13.72
CA LEU A 430 -13.93 -20.06 12.64
C LEU A 430 -13.11 -21.32 12.36
N THR A 431 -13.36 -21.98 11.25
CA THR A 431 -12.62 -23.16 10.84
C THR A 431 -11.40 -22.77 10.01
N SER A 432 -10.42 -23.68 9.96
CA SER A 432 -9.22 -23.54 9.16
C SER A 432 -9.43 -23.85 7.68
N GLU A 433 -10.66 -23.90 7.23
CA GLU A 433 -10.99 -24.16 5.84
C GLU A 433 -10.49 -23.03 4.92
N LEU A 434 -10.06 -23.42 3.74
CA LEU A 434 -9.52 -22.52 2.71
C LEU A 434 -10.51 -21.41 2.31
N ARG A 435 -11.80 -21.61 2.53
CA ARG A 435 -12.85 -20.67 2.13
C ARG A 435 -13.07 -19.53 3.11
N GLY A 436 -12.71 -19.70 4.38
CA GLY A 436 -12.96 -18.67 5.41
C GLY A 436 -14.46 -18.40 5.65
N HIS A 437 -14.75 -17.43 6.51
CA HIS A 437 -16.11 -17.05 6.89
C HIS A 437 -16.40 -15.61 6.51
N THR A 438 -17.64 -15.34 6.08
CA THR A 438 -18.09 -14.00 5.70
C THR A 438 -19.10 -13.47 6.70
N PHE A 439 -18.94 -12.19 7.05
CA PHE A 439 -19.83 -11.48 7.97
C PHE A 439 -20.35 -10.21 7.30
N PRO A 440 -21.63 -9.88 7.44
CA PRO A 440 -22.13 -8.60 6.95
C PRO A 440 -21.52 -7.45 7.79
N VAL A 441 -21.38 -6.29 7.17
CA VAL A 441 -20.98 -5.09 7.91
C VAL A 441 -22.25 -4.41 8.40
N MET A 442 -22.41 -4.40 9.72
CA MET A 442 -23.58 -3.80 10.39
C MET A 442 -23.12 -2.59 11.20
N VAL A 443 -23.88 -1.51 11.13
CA VAL A 443 -23.73 -0.32 11.99
C VAL A 443 -24.79 -0.40 13.07
N THR A 444 -24.38 -0.23 14.31
CA THR A 444 -25.26 -0.34 15.47
C THR A 444 -25.49 1.00 16.15
N GLN A 445 -26.61 1.11 16.85
CA GLN A 445 -26.94 2.25 17.71
C GLN A 445 -27.30 1.72 19.10
N PRO A 446 -26.47 1.99 20.12
CA PRO A 446 -25.19 2.70 20.09
C PRO A 446 -24.12 1.95 19.30
N ILE A 447 -23.08 2.69 18.86
CA ILE A 447 -22.01 2.17 18.01
C ILE A 447 -21.23 1.08 18.76
N THR A 448 -21.07 -0.07 18.12
CA THR A 448 -20.25 -1.19 18.62
C THR A 448 -19.18 -1.54 17.58
N PRO A 449 -18.12 -2.27 17.97
CA PRO A 449 -17.23 -2.89 16.99
C PRO A 449 -17.95 -3.70 15.93
N LEU A 450 -17.38 -3.74 14.73
CA LEU A 450 -18.00 -4.39 13.56
C LEU A 450 -17.86 -5.92 13.59
N LEU A 451 -16.88 -6.41 14.35
CA LEU A 451 -16.59 -7.84 14.45
C LEU A 451 -15.90 -8.11 15.79
N TYR A 452 -16.27 -9.21 16.41
CA TYR A 452 -15.65 -9.73 17.62
C TYR A 452 -15.11 -11.13 17.34
N ILE A 453 -13.90 -11.43 17.80
CA ILE A 453 -13.27 -12.74 17.67
C ILE A 453 -12.75 -13.14 19.05
N SER A 454 -13.10 -14.34 19.53
CA SER A 454 -12.69 -14.84 20.85
C SER A 454 -12.47 -16.35 20.83
N THR A 455 -11.64 -16.83 21.74
CA THR A 455 -11.54 -18.27 22.06
C THR A 455 -12.66 -18.70 23.00
N ASP A 456 -13.30 -17.75 23.68
CA ASP A 456 -14.36 -18.02 24.67
C ASP A 456 -15.74 -17.78 24.05
N LEU A 457 -16.42 -18.89 23.76
CA LEU A 457 -17.78 -18.87 23.21
C LEU A 457 -18.77 -18.24 24.19
N THR A 458 -18.61 -18.53 25.49
CA THR A 458 -19.54 -18.02 26.51
C THR A 458 -19.47 -16.50 26.62
N HIS A 459 -18.24 -15.95 26.48
CA HIS A 459 -18.05 -14.50 26.47
C HIS A 459 -18.83 -13.83 25.31
N LEU A 460 -18.74 -14.41 24.08
CA LEU A 460 -19.48 -13.87 22.94
C LEU A 460 -21.00 -14.01 23.10
N GLN A 461 -21.46 -15.08 23.70
CA GLN A 461 -22.88 -15.27 24.02
C GLN A 461 -23.37 -14.26 25.06
N ASP A 462 -22.55 -13.97 26.07
CA ASP A 462 -22.87 -12.94 27.08
C ASP A 462 -22.92 -11.55 26.43
N LEU A 463 -22.04 -11.23 25.51
CA LEU A 463 -22.11 -9.98 24.75
C LEU A 463 -23.44 -9.88 24.00
N ARG A 464 -23.89 -10.97 23.37
CA ARG A 464 -25.16 -11.03 22.64
C ARG A 464 -26.34 -10.71 23.56
N HIS A 465 -26.34 -11.23 24.80
CA HIS A 465 -27.42 -11.05 25.74
C HIS A 465 -27.40 -9.68 26.43
N THR A 466 -26.23 -9.08 26.59
CA THR A 466 -26.08 -7.79 27.28
C THR A 466 -26.20 -6.57 26.37
N MET A 467 -25.86 -6.71 25.08
CA MET A 467 -25.94 -5.60 24.14
C MET A 467 -27.34 -5.45 23.56
N HIS A 468 -27.99 -4.33 23.84
CA HIS A 468 -29.31 -3.97 23.28
C HIS A 468 -29.10 -2.87 22.22
N VAL A 469 -28.88 -3.28 20.98
CA VAL A 469 -28.54 -2.38 19.88
C VAL A 469 -29.54 -2.52 18.72
N LYS A 470 -29.71 -1.43 17.97
CA LYS A 470 -30.34 -1.46 16.64
C LYS A 470 -29.24 -1.56 15.59
N ALA A 471 -29.43 -2.41 14.62
CA ALA A 471 -28.44 -2.64 13.58
C ALA A 471 -29.01 -2.32 12.19
N ILE A 472 -28.21 -1.68 11.36
CA ILE A 472 -28.52 -1.33 9.97
C ILE A 472 -27.30 -1.75 9.12
N LEU A 473 -27.54 -2.21 7.91
CA LEU A 473 -26.43 -2.49 6.98
C LEU A 473 -25.63 -1.22 6.71
N ALA A 474 -24.31 -1.32 6.80
CA ALA A 474 -23.42 -0.16 6.63
C ALA A 474 -23.61 0.50 5.25
N HIS A 475 -23.86 -0.30 4.22
CA HIS A 475 -24.12 0.21 2.88
C HIS A 475 -25.37 1.10 2.84
N GLU A 476 -26.45 0.69 3.52
CA GLU A 476 -27.69 1.48 3.59
C GLU A 476 -27.47 2.81 4.32
N ASP A 477 -26.72 2.78 5.43
CA ASP A 477 -26.37 3.97 6.20
C ASP A 477 -25.52 4.94 5.37
N HIS A 478 -24.54 4.40 4.65
CA HIS A 478 -23.66 5.19 3.76
C HIS A 478 -24.46 5.83 2.62
N MET A 479 -25.33 5.07 1.97
CA MET A 479 -26.17 5.59 0.89
C MET A 479 -27.15 6.66 1.38
N ALA A 480 -27.68 6.49 2.58
CA ALA A 480 -28.57 7.50 3.19
C ALA A 480 -27.82 8.81 3.50
N LYS A 481 -26.55 8.72 3.91
CA LYS A 481 -25.69 9.90 4.15
C LYS A 481 -25.29 10.58 2.84
N GLN A 482 -24.92 9.80 1.82
CA GLN A 482 -24.49 10.30 0.52
C GLN A 482 -25.66 10.93 -0.26
N TYR A 483 -26.85 10.35 -0.13
CA TYR A 483 -28.05 10.84 -0.81
C TYR A 483 -29.13 11.14 0.23
N PRO A 484 -29.00 12.22 1.02
CA PRO A 484 -29.94 12.52 2.11
C PRO A 484 -31.33 12.93 1.63
N GLY A 485 -31.59 12.81 0.33
CA GLY A 485 -32.83 13.26 -0.28
C GLY A 485 -32.79 14.76 -0.59
N LEU A 486 -33.87 15.22 -1.14
CA LEU A 486 -33.99 16.65 -1.50
C LEU A 486 -34.19 17.47 -0.21
N PRO A 487 -33.48 18.60 -0.08
CA PRO A 487 -33.56 19.41 1.15
C PRO A 487 -34.97 19.91 1.42
N PHE A 488 -35.29 20.15 2.67
CA PHE A 488 -36.60 20.65 3.13
C PHE A 488 -37.06 21.87 2.33
N LEU A 489 -36.14 22.78 2.00
CA LEU A 489 -36.45 23.97 1.19
C LEU A 489 -36.98 23.62 -0.19
N PHE A 490 -36.52 22.52 -0.81
CA PHE A 490 -37.06 22.07 -2.10
C PHE A 490 -38.51 21.64 -1.95
N TRP A 491 -38.83 20.79 -0.97
CA TRP A 491 -40.20 20.34 -0.71
C TRP A 491 -41.13 21.51 -0.34
N PHE A 492 -40.61 22.44 0.48
CA PHE A 492 -41.33 23.67 0.83
C PHE A 492 -41.62 24.52 -0.40
N SER A 493 -40.66 24.69 -1.32
CA SER A 493 -40.86 25.47 -2.54
C SER A 493 -41.88 24.79 -3.47
N VAL A 494 -41.82 23.47 -3.62
CA VAL A 494 -42.80 22.69 -4.41
C VAL A 494 -44.21 22.84 -3.81
N ALA A 495 -44.34 22.66 -2.49
CA ALA A 495 -45.63 22.81 -1.81
C ALA A 495 -46.17 24.25 -1.97
N SER A 496 -45.30 25.26 -1.86
CA SER A 496 -45.67 26.67 -2.04
C SER A 496 -46.15 26.92 -3.46
N LEU A 497 -45.44 26.40 -4.48
CA LEU A 497 -45.83 26.53 -5.88
C LEU A 497 -47.19 25.86 -6.15
N ILE A 498 -47.40 24.66 -5.62
CA ILE A 498 -48.67 23.95 -5.74
C ILE A 498 -49.80 24.77 -5.09
N THR A 499 -49.57 25.32 -3.90
CA THR A 499 -50.53 26.14 -3.19
C THR A 499 -50.87 27.41 -3.97
N LEU A 500 -49.86 28.12 -4.47
CA LEU A 500 -50.04 29.33 -5.29
C LEU A 500 -50.83 29.01 -6.58
N PHE A 501 -50.51 27.87 -7.21
CA PHE A 501 -51.23 27.42 -8.41
C PHE A 501 -52.71 27.19 -8.10
N HIS A 502 -53.00 26.53 -6.97
CA HIS A 502 -54.41 26.29 -6.58
C HIS A 502 -55.15 27.59 -6.23
N LEU A 503 -54.46 28.52 -5.54
CA LEU A 503 -55.05 29.85 -5.27
C LEU A 503 -55.33 30.62 -6.55
N PHE A 504 -54.39 30.57 -7.50
CA PHE A 504 -54.57 31.20 -8.81
C PHE A 504 -55.71 30.55 -9.57
N LEU A 505 -55.81 29.24 -9.61
CA LEU A 505 -56.87 28.48 -10.24
C LEU A 505 -58.21 28.81 -9.58
N PHE A 506 -58.25 28.84 -8.26
CA PHE A 506 -59.47 29.22 -7.50
C PHE A 506 -59.91 30.63 -7.86
N LYS A 507 -58.98 31.60 -7.94
CA LYS A 507 -59.27 32.97 -8.32
C LYS A 507 -59.83 33.03 -9.74
N LEU A 508 -59.26 32.25 -10.69
CA LEU A 508 -59.75 32.17 -12.07
C LEU A 508 -61.20 31.64 -12.09
N ILE A 509 -61.44 30.54 -11.40
CA ILE A 509 -62.76 29.92 -11.32
C ILE A 509 -63.78 30.90 -10.68
N TYR A 510 -63.38 31.54 -9.56
CA TYR A 510 -64.22 32.51 -8.87
C TYR A 510 -64.59 33.68 -9.80
N ASN A 511 -63.64 34.25 -10.53
CA ASN A 511 -63.88 35.35 -11.46
C ASN A 511 -64.78 34.92 -12.65
N GLU A 512 -64.64 33.68 -13.12
CA GLU A 512 -65.45 33.14 -14.23
C GLU A 512 -66.88 32.87 -13.78
N TYR A 513 -67.10 32.37 -12.59
CA TYR A 513 -68.40 31.89 -12.13
C TYR A 513 -69.13 32.81 -11.13
N CYS A 514 -68.35 33.59 -10.32
CA CYS A 514 -68.92 34.42 -9.26
C CYS A 514 -68.59 35.92 -9.40
N GLY A 515 -67.72 36.32 -10.36
CA GLY A 515 -67.33 37.71 -10.56
C GLY A 515 -68.40 38.55 -11.26
N PRO A 516 -68.23 39.88 -11.25
CA PRO A 516 -69.28 40.79 -11.82
C PRO A 516 -69.50 40.63 -13.31
N GLY A 517 -68.78 39.80 -14.05
CA GLY A 517 -68.96 39.41 -15.42
C GLY A 517 -69.37 37.97 -15.65
N ALA A 518 -69.69 37.23 -14.60
CA ALA A 518 -69.90 35.79 -14.65
C ALA A 518 -71.13 35.42 -15.48
N LYS A 519 -71.01 34.50 -16.44
CA LYS A 519 -72.10 33.91 -17.17
C LYS A 519 -72.75 32.81 -16.31
N PRO A 520 -74.07 32.82 -16.11
CA PRO A 520 -74.72 31.81 -15.28
C PRO A 520 -74.56 30.41 -15.90
N LEU A 521 -74.11 29.47 -15.10
CA LEU A 521 -73.89 28.07 -15.47
C LEU A 521 -75.18 27.34 -15.89
N PHE A 522 -76.30 27.81 -15.38
CA PHE A 522 -77.61 27.20 -15.70
C PHE A 522 -78.56 28.25 -16.30
N ARG A 523 -78.78 28.20 -17.62
CA ARG A 523 -79.82 28.88 -18.25
C ARG A 523 -81.08 28.01 -18.20
N SER A 524 -81.89 28.21 -17.19
CA SER A 524 -83.23 27.58 -17.20
C SER A 524 -84.00 28.13 -18.43
N LYS A 525 -84.26 27.29 -19.40
CA LYS A 525 -85.25 27.57 -20.38
C LYS A 525 -86.62 27.40 -19.72
N VAL A 526 -87.30 28.49 -19.48
CA VAL A 526 -88.75 28.49 -19.24
C VAL A 526 -89.42 28.53 -20.61
#